data_47d25a0a87e27db3be462a9ad652635a
#
_entry.id   47d25a0a87e27db3be462a9ad652635a
#
_cell.length_a   1.000
_cell.length_b   1.000
_cell.length_c   1.000
_cell.angle_alpha   90.00
_cell.angle_beta   90.00
_cell.angle_gamma   90.00
#
_symmetry.space_group_name_H-M   'P 1'
#
loop_
_entity.id
_entity.type
_entity.pdbx_description
1 polymer ?
#
loop_
_entity_poly.entity_id
_entity_poly.type
_entity_poly.pdbx_seq_one_letter_code
_entity_poly.pdbx_strand_id
1 'polypeptide(L)'
;MGKKDITTRLAKDAGITLLQAHKAFAALLGAVKADLKLGRKVNFSGFGSFEVKVREARKGRNPKTGASIAIPSKKRIKFNPSRQFKNSL
;
A
#
# COMPACT_ATOMS: atom_id res chain seq x y z
N MET A 1 -3.04 -16.08 -0.51
CA MET A 1 -1.75 -16.09 0.21
C MET A 1 -1.82 -15.10 1.37
N GLY A 2 -1.65 -15.60 2.59
CA GLY A 2 -1.71 -14.76 3.78
C GLY A 2 -0.32 -14.46 4.36
N LYS A 3 -0.31 -13.71 5.46
CA LYS A 3 0.93 -13.33 6.17
C LYS A 3 1.77 -14.55 6.56
N LYS A 4 1.12 -15.62 7.03
CA LYS A 4 1.80 -16.86 7.45
C LYS A 4 2.55 -17.51 6.29
N ASP A 5 1.94 -17.58 5.13
CA ASP A 5 2.56 -18.14 3.93
C ASP A 5 3.74 -17.30 3.45
N ILE A 6 3.60 -15.98 3.51
CA ILE A 6 4.66 -15.04 3.13
C ILE A 6 5.86 -15.19 4.05
N THR A 7 5.65 -15.23 5.37
CA THR A 7 6.75 -15.35 6.33
C THR A 7 7.45 -16.70 6.26
N THR A 8 6.69 -17.78 6.02
CA THR A 8 7.26 -19.12 5.83
C THR A 8 8.16 -19.14 4.59
N ARG A 9 7.70 -18.61 3.48
CA ARG A 9 8.48 -18.52 2.25
C ARG A 9 9.69 -17.61 2.39
N LEU A 10 9.52 -16.49 3.08
CA LEU A 10 10.61 -15.55 3.36
C LEU A 10 11.72 -16.21 4.17
N ALA A 11 11.37 -16.97 5.20
CA ALA A 11 12.34 -17.71 6.00
C ALA A 11 13.13 -18.70 5.15
N LYS A 12 12.44 -19.47 4.30
CA LYS A 12 13.04 -20.45 3.42
C LYS A 12 13.97 -19.83 2.39
N ASP A 13 13.48 -18.83 1.66
CA ASP A 13 14.21 -18.23 0.54
C ASP A 13 15.38 -17.37 1.01
N ALA A 14 15.25 -16.70 2.16
CA ALA A 14 16.32 -15.88 2.72
C ALA A 14 17.30 -16.66 3.61
N GLY A 15 17.01 -17.93 3.91
CA GLY A 15 17.87 -18.75 4.77
C GLY A 15 17.91 -18.26 6.21
N ILE A 16 16.79 -17.75 6.72
CA ILE A 16 16.67 -17.24 8.09
C ILE A 16 15.63 -18.06 8.86
N THR A 17 15.61 -17.89 10.19
CA THR A 17 14.61 -18.54 11.02
C THR A 17 13.23 -17.95 10.80
N LEU A 18 12.18 -18.69 11.17
CA LEU A 18 10.80 -18.20 11.08
C LEU A 18 10.61 -16.95 11.95
N LEU A 19 11.22 -16.92 13.14
CA LEU A 19 11.16 -15.74 14.01
C LEU A 19 11.81 -14.53 13.35
N GLN A 20 12.97 -14.71 12.73
CA GLN A 20 13.66 -13.64 12.01
C GLN A 20 12.82 -13.15 10.81
N ALA A 21 12.15 -14.06 10.11
CA ALA A 21 11.26 -13.73 9.00
C ALA A 21 10.07 -12.89 9.48
N HIS A 22 9.47 -13.25 10.60
CA HIS A 22 8.38 -12.46 11.19
C HIS A 22 8.83 -11.05 11.56
N LYS A 23 10.00 -10.93 12.17
CA LYS A 23 10.56 -9.62 12.54
C LYS A 23 10.91 -8.78 11.32
N ALA A 24 11.52 -9.37 10.31
CA ALA A 24 11.87 -8.67 9.07
C ALA A 24 10.62 -8.19 8.34
N PHE A 25 9.61 -9.02 8.25
CA PHE A 25 8.34 -8.67 7.60
C PHE A 25 7.63 -7.54 8.34
N ALA A 26 7.57 -7.61 9.66
CA ALA A 26 6.97 -6.56 10.47
C ALA A 26 7.71 -5.23 10.34
N ALA A 27 9.05 -5.27 10.33
CA ALA A 27 9.87 -4.08 10.13
C ALA A 27 9.65 -3.45 8.76
N LEU A 28 9.56 -4.27 7.71
CA LEU A 28 9.26 -3.80 6.35
C LEU A 28 7.91 -3.10 6.28
N LEU A 29 6.86 -3.74 6.79
CA LEU A 29 5.52 -3.15 6.80
C LEU A 29 5.46 -1.87 7.63
N GLY A 30 6.15 -1.85 8.77
CA GLY A 30 6.23 -0.66 9.61
C GLY A 30 6.88 0.51 8.89
N ALA A 31 7.97 0.28 8.19
CA ALA A 31 8.66 1.30 7.41
C ALA A 31 7.78 1.84 6.27
N VAL A 32 7.11 0.94 5.54
CA VAL A 32 6.20 1.32 4.45
C VAL A 32 5.04 2.16 4.98
N LYS A 33 4.41 1.72 6.06
CA LYS A 33 3.30 2.46 6.68
C LYS A 33 3.74 3.84 7.16
N ALA A 34 4.92 3.94 7.78
CA ALA A 34 5.44 5.22 8.28
C ALA A 34 5.66 6.22 7.14
N ASP A 35 6.27 5.79 6.05
CA ASP A 35 6.49 6.66 4.89
C ASP A 35 5.20 7.08 4.22
N LEU A 36 4.25 6.18 4.07
CA LEU A 36 2.95 6.50 3.47
C LEU A 36 2.15 7.47 4.35
N LYS A 37 2.24 7.35 5.67
CA LYS A 37 1.61 8.31 6.59
C LYS A 37 2.18 9.72 6.45
N LEU A 38 3.46 9.84 6.10
CA LEU A 38 4.12 11.11 5.84
C LEU A 38 3.88 11.63 4.42
N GLY A 39 3.10 10.91 3.62
CA GLY A 39 2.83 11.28 2.23
C GLY A 39 3.98 10.95 1.27
N ARG A 40 4.94 10.16 1.70
CA ARG A 40 6.08 9.75 0.87
C ARG A 40 5.73 8.55 0.00
N LYS A 41 6.26 8.55 -1.21
CA LYS A 41 6.14 7.42 -2.12
C LYS A 41 7.16 6.35 -1.74
N VAL A 42 6.72 5.10 -1.71
CA VAL A 42 7.60 3.94 -1.46
C VAL A 42 7.77 3.18 -2.77
N ASN A 43 9.00 3.10 -3.27
CA ASN A 43 9.32 2.45 -4.53
C ASN A 43 10.12 1.18 -4.29
N PHE A 44 9.61 0.07 -4.80
CA PHE A 44 10.31 -1.22 -4.84
C PHE A 44 10.74 -1.49 -6.27
N SER A 45 12.05 -1.35 -6.52
CA SER A 45 12.62 -1.54 -7.84
C SER A 45 12.29 -2.92 -8.42
N GLY A 46 11.75 -2.95 -9.64
CA GLY A 46 11.34 -4.19 -10.31
C GLY A 46 10.01 -4.77 -9.87
N PHE A 47 9.36 -4.21 -8.85
CA PHE A 47 8.05 -4.66 -8.37
C PHE A 47 6.97 -3.61 -8.60
N GLY A 48 7.15 -2.43 -8.04
CA GLY A 48 6.17 -1.37 -8.12
C GLY A 48 6.35 -0.33 -7.05
N SER A 49 5.40 0.58 -6.95
CA SER A 49 5.43 1.63 -5.96
C SER A 49 4.07 1.82 -5.28
N PHE A 50 4.14 2.24 -4.03
CA PHE A 50 2.96 2.64 -3.26
C PHE A 50 2.99 4.15 -3.07
N GLU A 51 1.86 4.80 -3.27
CA GLU A 51 1.73 6.24 -3.04
C GLU A 51 0.39 6.56 -2.39
N VAL A 52 0.35 7.67 -1.68
CA VAL A 52 -0.88 8.19 -1.10
C VAL A 52 -1.39 9.30 -2.01
N LYS A 53 -2.63 9.16 -2.48
CA LYS A 53 -3.34 10.20 -3.20
C LYS A 53 -4.38 10.81 -2.29
N VAL A 54 -4.46 12.13 -2.31
CA VAL A 54 -5.48 12.88 -1.56
C VAL A 54 -6.54 13.31 -2.55
N ARG A 55 -7.77 12.87 -2.29
CA ARG A 55 -8.93 13.38 -3.00
C ARG A 55 -9.40 14.61 -2.23
N GLU A 56 -9.34 15.79 -2.85
CA GLU A 56 -9.74 17.03 -2.21
C GLU A 56 -11.23 17.04 -1.85
N ALA A 57 -11.57 17.78 -0.81
CA ALA A 57 -12.96 18.03 -0.45
C ALA A 57 -13.68 18.73 -1.61
N ARG A 58 -14.89 18.29 -1.92
CA ARG A 58 -15.70 18.86 -2.99
C ARG A 58 -17.15 18.92 -2.58
N LYS A 59 -17.92 19.76 -3.27
CA LYS A 59 -19.38 19.81 -3.13
C LYS A 59 -20.00 18.85 -4.14
N GLY A 60 -20.85 17.97 -3.64
CA GLY A 60 -21.69 17.10 -4.45
C GLY A 60 -23.16 17.47 -4.32
N ARG A 61 -24.03 16.82 -5.07
CA ARG A 61 -25.48 16.98 -4.95
C ARG A 61 -26.12 15.65 -4.58
N ASN A 62 -27.08 15.71 -3.66
CA ASN A 62 -27.92 14.55 -3.38
C ASN A 62 -28.90 14.36 -4.55
N PRO A 63 -28.87 13.21 -5.25
CA PRO A 63 -29.74 13.00 -6.41
C PRO A 63 -31.23 12.93 -6.05
N LYS A 64 -31.57 12.69 -4.78
CA LYS A 64 -32.97 12.63 -4.32
C LYS A 64 -33.56 13.98 -3.96
N THR A 65 -32.74 14.85 -3.34
CA THR A 65 -33.21 16.16 -2.81
C THR A 65 -32.65 17.33 -3.57
N GLY A 66 -31.62 17.15 -4.38
CA GLY A 66 -30.91 18.25 -5.06
C GLY A 66 -30.06 19.10 -4.12
N ALA A 67 -30.01 18.77 -2.84
CA ALA A 67 -29.25 19.52 -1.85
C ALA A 67 -27.74 19.36 -2.04
N SER A 68 -26.99 20.46 -1.77
CA SER A 68 -25.53 20.40 -1.76
C SER A 68 -25.04 19.56 -0.59
N ILE A 69 -24.12 18.64 -0.87
CA ILE A 69 -23.47 17.81 0.15
C ILE A 69 -21.99 18.13 0.14
N ALA A 70 -21.41 18.37 1.32
CA ALA A 70 -19.97 18.49 1.47
C ALA A 70 -19.36 17.07 1.47
N ILE A 71 -18.49 16.79 0.51
CA ILE A 71 -17.73 15.52 0.45
C ILE A 71 -16.36 15.82 1.04
N PRO A 72 -16.00 15.21 2.21
CA PRO A 72 -14.71 15.47 2.84
C PRO A 72 -13.55 14.93 2.01
N SER A 73 -12.36 15.48 2.22
CA SER A 73 -11.15 14.96 1.62
C SER A 73 -10.86 13.53 2.15
N LYS A 74 -10.38 12.67 1.28
CA LYS A 74 -10.00 11.30 1.63
C LYS A 74 -8.60 10.99 1.10
N LYS A 75 -7.84 10.26 1.90
CA LYS A 75 -6.55 9.71 1.48
C LYS A 75 -6.76 8.29 0.94
N ARG A 76 -6.14 8.00 -0.19
CA ARG A 76 -6.19 6.67 -0.81
C ARG A 76 -4.77 6.17 -1.04
N ILE A 77 -4.56 4.89 -0.79
CA ILE A 77 -3.30 4.23 -1.12
C ILE A 77 -3.44 3.64 -2.52
N LYS A 78 -2.51 3.97 -3.39
CA LYS A 78 -2.46 3.46 -4.76
C LYS A 78 -1.19 2.66 -4.96
N PHE A 79 -1.32 1.45 -5.51
CA PHE A 79 -0.21 0.64 -5.95
C PHE A 79 -0.04 0.77 -7.46
N ASN A 80 1.19 1.09 -7.89
CA ASN A 80 1.54 1.17 -9.31
C ASN A 80 2.56 0.07 -9.59
N PRO A 81 2.18 -0.99 -10.32
CA PRO A 81 3.14 -2.04 -10.66
C PRO A 81 4.22 -1.49 -11.60
N SER A 82 5.45 -1.98 -11.46
CA SER A 82 6.52 -1.62 -12.37
C SER A 82 6.27 -2.21 -13.76
N ARG A 83 6.83 -1.58 -14.78
CA ARG A 83 6.71 -2.09 -16.16
C ARG A 83 7.26 -3.50 -16.27
N GLN A 84 8.40 -3.78 -15.64
CA GLN A 84 9.02 -5.11 -15.63
C GLN A 84 8.09 -6.16 -15.02
N PHE A 85 7.49 -5.87 -13.88
CA PHE A 85 6.56 -6.78 -13.23
C PHE A 85 5.30 -6.99 -14.07
N LYS A 86 4.74 -5.92 -14.58
CA LYS A 86 3.54 -5.95 -15.41
C LYS A 86 3.75 -6.78 -16.69
N ASN A 87 4.91 -6.63 -17.31
CA ASN A 87 5.24 -7.37 -18.55
C ASN A 87 5.57 -8.84 -18.29
N SER A 88 5.90 -9.22 -17.05
CA SER A 88 6.18 -10.61 -16.68
C SER A 88 4.93 -11.46 -16.43
N LEU A 89 3.77 -10.85 -16.35
CA LEU A 89 2.51 -11.55 -16.10
C LEU A 89 1.91 -12.21 -17.33
#